data_b7accc7eb7b4c8060bed8b97a88506ef
#
_entry.id   b7accc7eb7b4c8060bed8b97a88506ef
#
_cell.length_a   1.000
_cell.length_b   1.000
_cell.length_c   1.000
_cell.angle_alpha   90.00
_cell.angle_beta   90.00
_cell.angle_gamma   90.00
#
_symmetry.space_group_name_H-M   'P 1'
#
loop_
_entity.id
_entity.type
_entity.pdbx_description
1 polymer ?
#
loop_
_entity_poly.entity_id
_entity_poly.type
_entity_poly.pdbx_seq_one_letter_code
_entity_poly.pdbx_strand_id
1 'polypeptide(L)'
;MKLIISGGGTGGHIFPAVAIANEVRRRHPEAEILFVGANGRMEMTRVPDAGYKIVGLDITGLQRRLTPQNLMFPVRVFRAVRKAGKLIEEFRPDAVVGVGGYASAPVLLAATSRAIPSLIQEQNSYAGLVNKLLAKRVNRICVAYDGMEKFFPADKLVLTGNPVRSEISLGDRSAALHFFGLDPSKQTLLVVGGSLGARTLNQATAAALTRLQEAGIQLLWQTGKLYFPEARQQADQAAGLHALEFIQRMDLAYAAADVVISRAGALSVSELCLTGKACILVPSPNVAEDHQTKNALALVSKGAAVLITDEHAPARLYDEALRLLSDPERQQQLSLRVRELARPDATVTIVDELLKLVRK
;
A
#
# COMPACT_ATOMS: atom_id res chain seq x y z
N MET A 1 -26.54 9.04 -1.47
CA MET A 1 -25.78 8.26 -0.46
C MET A 1 -24.71 9.16 0.15
N LYS A 2 -24.60 9.16 1.49
CA LYS A 2 -23.59 9.93 2.22
C LYS A 2 -22.59 8.96 2.90
N LEU A 3 -21.32 9.13 2.65
CA LEU A 3 -20.27 8.21 3.13
C LEU A 3 -19.18 8.98 3.86
N ILE A 4 -18.79 8.50 5.04
CA ILE A 4 -17.53 8.94 5.68
C ILE A 4 -16.49 7.86 5.49
N ILE A 5 -15.30 8.26 5.00
CA ILE A 5 -14.12 7.39 4.90
C ILE A 5 -13.05 7.94 5.83
N SER A 6 -12.55 7.12 6.74
CA SER A 6 -11.55 7.54 7.72
C SER A 6 -10.32 6.67 7.71
N GLY A 7 -9.18 7.33 7.71
CA GLY A 7 -7.87 6.71 7.75
C GLY A 7 -6.78 7.69 7.37
N GLY A 8 -5.54 7.25 7.43
CA GLY A 8 -4.42 8.09 7.05
C GLY A 8 -3.10 7.72 7.73
N GLY A 9 -2.20 8.69 7.77
CA GLY A 9 -0.85 8.55 8.31
C GLY A 9 0.18 8.06 7.31
N THR A 10 -0.20 7.23 6.37
CA THR A 10 0.69 6.70 5.32
C THR A 10 -0.07 6.49 4.00
N GLY A 11 0.67 6.43 2.88
CA GLY A 11 0.09 6.11 1.58
C GLY A 11 -0.65 4.77 1.55
N GLY A 12 -0.20 3.80 2.37
CA GLY A 12 -0.85 2.49 2.49
C GLY A 12 -2.29 2.52 3.00
N HIS A 13 -2.71 3.59 3.68
CA HIS A 13 -4.10 3.81 4.09
C HIS A 13 -4.82 4.80 3.17
N ILE A 14 -4.11 5.83 2.69
CA ILE A 14 -4.73 6.91 1.90
C ILE A 14 -5.17 6.40 0.54
N PHE A 15 -4.31 5.70 -0.19
CA PHE A 15 -4.65 5.24 -1.54
C PHE A 15 -5.79 4.20 -1.58
N PRO A 16 -5.87 3.22 -0.66
CA PRO A 16 -7.05 2.37 -0.52
C PRO A 16 -8.34 3.16 -0.27
N ALA A 17 -8.28 4.16 0.61
CA ALA A 17 -9.42 5.03 0.90
C ALA A 17 -9.91 5.79 -0.34
N VAL A 18 -8.97 6.35 -1.11
CA VAL A 18 -9.28 7.06 -2.36
C VAL A 18 -9.81 6.09 -3.43
N ALA A 19 -9.24 4.88 -3.54
CA ALA A 19 -9.74 3.88 -4.50
C ALA A 19 -11.19 3.47 -4.19
N ILE A 20 -11.52 3.24 -2.92
CA ILE A 20 -12.90 2.95 -2.49
C ILE A 20 -13.83 4.14 -2.82
N ALA A 21 -13.39 5.37 -2.53
CA ALA A 21 -14.17 6.59 -2.82
C ALA A 21 -14.43 6.76 -4.32
N ASN A 22 -13.42 6.54 -5.15
CA ASN A 22 -13.53 6.63 -6.61
C ASN A 22 -14.54 5.61 -7.14
N GLU A 23 -14.50 4.37 -6.67
CA GLU A 23 -15.43 3.33 -7.10
C GLU A 23 -16.87 3.62 -6.64
N VAL A 24 -17.05 4.13 -5.42
CA VAL A 24 -18.37 4.60 -4.96
C VAL A 24 -18.87 5.71 -5.86
N ARG A 25 -18.06 6.73 -6.17
CA ARG A 25 -18.44 7.85 -7.04
C ARG A 25 -18.73 7.39 -8.47
N ARG A 26 -17.99 6.42 -8.97
CA ARG A 26 -18.21 5.83 -10.31
C ARG A 26 -19.61 5.20 -10.41
N ARG A 27 -20.06 4.51 -9.36
CA ARG A 27 -21.38 3.83 -9.31
C ARG A 27 -22.51 4.75 -8.90
N HIS A 28 -22.21 5.72 -8.05
CA HIS A 28 -23.13 6.68 -7.48
C HIS A 28 -22.56 8.11 -7.62
N PRO A 29 -22.68 8.73 -8.80
CA PRO A 29 -22.10 10.06 -9.07
C PRO A 29 -22.58 11.14 -8.10
N GLU A 30 -23.81 11.01 -7.57
CA GLU A 30 -24.45 11.88 -6.59
C GLU A 30 -24.02 11.62 -5.13
N ALA A 31 -23.12 10.64 -4.90
CA ALA A 31 -22.69 10.33 -3.54
C ALA A 31 -21.87 11.46 -2.93
N GLU A 32 -22.27 11.88 -1.74
CA GLU A 32 -21.51 12.82 -0.92
C GLU A 32 -20.48 12.03 -0.09
N ILE A 33 -19.19 12.27 -0.32
CA ILE A 33 -18.10 11.58 0.36
C ILE A 33 -17.29 12.58 1.18
N LEU A 34 -17.18 12.34 2.48
CA LEU A 34 -16.38 13.11 3.40
C LEU A 34 -15.25 12.25 3.96
N PHE A 35 -14.02 12.70 3.82
CA PHE A 35 -12.89 12.09 4.49
C PHE A 35 -12.66 12.66 5.88
N VAL A 36 -12.16 11.81 6.78
CA VAL A 36 -11.73 12.23 8.12
C VAL A 36 -10.33 11.67 8.38
N GLY A 37 -9.37 12.56 8.57
CA GLY A 37 -7.95 12.26 8.77
C GLY A 37 -7.38 12.86 10.05
N ALA A 38 -6.08 12.77 10.27
CA ALA A 38 -5.35 13.42 11.36
C ALA A 38 -4.70 14.71 10.87
N ASN A 39 -4.83 15.79 11.65
CA ASN A 39 -4.22 17.08 11.33
C ASN A 39 -2.69 16.95 11.19
N GLY A 40 -2.12 17.70 10.21
CA GLY A 40 -0.68 17.73 9.95
C GLY A 40 -0.11 16.44 9.36
N ARG A 41 -0.96 15.56 8.82
CA ARG A 41 -0.56 14.32 8.15
C ARG A 41 -0.77 14.37 6.65
N MET A 42 -0.18 13.42 5.95
CA MET A 42 -0.16 13.33 4.48
C MET A 42 -1.56 13.36 3.86
N GLU A 43 -2.55 12.75 4.52
CA GLU A 43 -3.93 12.72 4.05
C GLU A 43 -4.55 14.12 3.87
N MET A 44 -4.13 15.10 4.70
CA MET A 44 -4.64 16.47 4.60
C MET A 44 -4.28 17.18 3.30
N THR A 45 -3.28 16.67 2.57
CA THR A 45 -2.89 17.14 1.24
C THR A 45 -3.38 16.18 0.16
N ARG A 46 -3.11 14.88 0.31
CA ARG A 46 -3.37 13.89 -0.74
C ARG A 46 -4.84 13.63 -1.04
N VAL A 47 -5.71 13.77 -0.04
CA VAL A 47 -7.15 13.60 -0.24
C VAL A 47 -7.77 14.77 -1.04
N PRO A 48 -7.46 16.05 -0.73
CA PRO A 48 -7.83 17.18 -1.59
C PRO A 48 -7.26 17.08 -3.02
N ASP A 49 -5.98 16.65 -3.18
CA ASP A 49 -5.37 16.40 -4.50
C ASP A 49 -6.19 15.39 -5.33
N ALA A 50 -6.86 14.43 -4.65
CA ALA A 50 -7.75 13.45 -5.28
C ALA A 50 -9.20 13.96 -5.48
N GLY A 51 -9.48 15.23 -5.18
CA GLY A 51 -10.80 15.86 -5.39
C GLY A 51 -11.85 15.56 -4.31
N TYR A 52 -11.42 15.26 -3.08
CA TYR A 52 -12.32 14.99 -1.96
C TYR A 52 -12.17 15.99 -0.81
N LYS A 53 -13.28 16.27 -0.14
CA LYS A 53 -13.28 17.05 1.10
C LYS A 53 -12.74 16.21 2.26
N ILE A 54 -11.92 16.81 3.12
CA ILE A 54 -11.38 16.18 4.32
C ILE A 54 -11.49 17.08 5.54
N VAL A 55 -11.79 16.48 6.69
CA VAL A 55 -11.76 17.13 8.00
C VAL A 55 -10.70 16.48 8.87
N GLY A 56 -9.84 17.28 9.48
CA GLY A 56 -8.77 16.79 10.36
C GLY A 56 -9.21 16.67 11.82
N LEU A 57 -8.80 15.60 12.47
CA LEU A 57 -8.90 15.40 13.91
C LEU A 57 -7.53 15.64 14.57
N ASP A 58 -7.53 16.21 15.79
CA ASP A 58 -6.32 16.39 16.58
C ASP A 58 -5.97 15.10 17.34
N ILE A 59 -5.53 14.10 16.57
CA ILE A 59 -5.16 12.79 17.09
C ILE A 59 -3.79 12.39 16.55
N THR A 60 -2.98 11.81 17.44
CA THR A 60 -1.67 11.22 17.11
C THR A 60 -1.60 9.82 17.70
N GLY A 61 -0.70 8.99 17.17
CA GLY A 61 -0.44 7.69 17.78
C GLY A 61 0.15 7.80 19.17
N LEU A 62 -0.06 6.77 19.97
CA LEU A 62 0.64 6.60 21.21
C LEU A 62 2.15 6.49 20.94
N GLN A 63 2.95 7.37 21.55
CA GLN A 63 4.39 7.30 21.40
C GLN A 63 4.93 6.09 22.18
N ARG A 64 5.82 5.31 21.55
CA ARG A 64 6.43 4.11 22.17
C ARG A 64 7.30 4.44 23.41
N ARG A 65 7.74 5.69 23.53
CA ARG A 65 8.47 6.17 24.73
C ARG A 65 7.50 6.78 25.71
N LEU A 66 7.71 6.53 27.01
CA LEU A 66 6.96 7.19 28.07
C LEU A 66 7.29 8.68 28.06
N THR A 67 6.38 9.48 27.56
CA THR A 67 6.50 10.94 27.49
C THR A 67 5.31 11.57 28.23
N PRO A 68 5.45 12.80 28.79
CA PRO A 68 4.32 13.51 29.38
C PRO A 68 3.14 13.70 28.41
N GLN A 69 3.43 13.68 27.10
CA GLN A 69 2.42 13.76 26.04
C GLN A 69 1.51 12.52 26.01
N ASN A 70 1.97 11.35 26.50
CA ASN A 70 1.15 10.15 26.60
C ASN A 70 0.08 10.25 27.69
N LEU A 71 0.29 11.07 28.75
CA LEU A 71 -0.73 11.33 29.78
C LEU A 71 -1.95 12.04 29.20
N MET A 72 -1.75 12.87 28.16
CA MET A 72 -2.84 13.57 27.48
C MET A 72 -3.52 12.72 26.39
N PHE A 73 -3.03 11.50 26.11
CA PHE A 73 -3.57 10.65 25.09
C PHE A 73 -5.06 10.30 25.28
N PRO A 74 -5.52 9.89 26.49
CA PRO A 74 -6.96 9.62 26.71
C PRO A 74 -7.84 10.86 26.46
N VAL A 75 -7.38 12.04 26.86
CA VAL A 75 -8.09 13.31 26.65
C VAL A 75 -8.18 13.63 25.15
N ARG A 76 -7.10 13.42 24.40
CA ARG A 76 -7.09 13.60 22.95
C ARG A 76 -8.03 12.62 22.24
N VAL A 77 -8.01 11.35 22.64
CA VAL A 77 -8.94 10.33 22.10
C VAL A 77 -10.39 10.75 22.39
N PHE A 78 -10.71 11.13 23.62
CA PHE A 78 -12.05 11.58 23.98
C PHE A 78 -12.51 12.79 23.15
N ARG A 79 -11.65 13.80 23.00
CA ARG A 79 -11.94 14.99 22.18
C ARG A 79 -12.14 14.60 20.69
N ALA A 80 -11.30 13.72 20.17
CA ALA A 80 -11.40 13.22 18.78
C ALA A 80 -12.70 12.45 18.56
N VAL A 81 -13.12 11.57 19.49
CA VAL A 81 -14.40 10.85 19.43
C VAL A 81 -15.58 11.82 19.49
N ARG A 82 -15.53 12.83 20.37
CA ARG A 82 -16.58 13.86 20.45
C ARG A 82 -16.68 14.69 19.16
N LYS A 83 -15.53 15.10 18.59
CA LYS A 83 -15.50 15.81 17.31
C LYS A 83 -16.03 14.96 16.17
N ALA A 84 -15.61 13.68 16.10
CA ALA A 84 -16.14 12.72 15.13
C ALA A 84 -17.66 12.52 15.28
N GLY A 85 -18.16 12.45 16.53
CA GLY A 85 -19.59 12.39 16.81
C GLY A 85 -20.38 13.58 16.25
N LYS A 86 -19.88 14.80 16.45
CA LYS A 86 -20.50 16.01 15.88
C LYS A 86 -20.50 16.00 14.34
N LEU A 87 -19.37 15.62 13.72
CA LEU A 87 -19.30 15.47 12.26
C LEU A 87 -20.32 14.47 11.73
N ILE A 88 -20.49 13.34 12.42
CA ILE A 88 -21.49 12.33 12.07
C ILE A 88 -22.92 12.87 12.19
N GLU A 89 -23.22 13.61 13.25
CA GLU A 89 -24.54 14.21 13.46
C GLU A 89 -24.87 15.28 12.41
N GLU A 90 -23.88 16.09 12.01
CA GLU A 90 -24.02 17.13 10.98
C GLU A 90 -24.11 16.54 9.58
N PHE A 91 -23.22 15.59 9.24
CA PHE A 91 -23.12 15.00 7.90
C PHE A 91 -24.19 13.94 7.66
N ARG A 92 -24.60 13.19 8.70
CA ARG A 92 -25.58 12.09 8.66
C ARG A 92 -25.22 11.02 7.62
N PRO A 93 -24.08 10.33 7.78
CA PRO A 93 -23.66 9.32 6.81
C PRO A 93 -24.55 8.09 6.86
N ASP A 94 -24.80 7.51 5.68
CA ASP A 94 -25.47 6.19 5.54
C ASP A 94 -24.54 5.05 5.97
N ALA A 95 -23.21 5.23 5.82
CA ALA A 95 -22.21 4.28 6.27
C ALA A 95 -20.86 4.96 6.55
N VAL A 96 -20.00 4.24 7.29
CA VAL A 96 -18.64 4.68 7.62
C VAL A 96 -17.64 3.58 7.26
N VAL A 97 -16.56 3.95 6.55
CA VAL A 97 -15.44 3.06 6.21
C VAL A 97 -14.19 3.48 6.96
N GLY A 98 -13.58 2.55 7.68
CA GLY A 98 -12.26 2.73 8.30
C GLY A 98 -11.19 1.95 7.55
N VAL A 99 -10.17 2.64 7.06
CA VAL A 99 -9.05 2.02 6.33
C VAL A 99 -7.77 1.91 7.16
N GLY A 100 -7.85 2.15 8.47
CA GLY A 100 -6.71 2.13 9.36
C GLY A 100 -6.08 3.50 9.61
N GLY A 101 -5.03 3.51 10.42
CA GLY A 101 -4.44 4.74 10.95
C GLY A 101 -5.18 5.25 12.20
N TYR A 102 -4.59 6.25 12.85
CA TYR A 102 -5.10 6.72 14.15
C TYR A 102 -6.45 7.45 14.06
N ALA A 103 -6.74 8.09 12.92
CA ALA A 103 -7.98 8.82 12.70
C ALA A 103 -9.21 7.91 12.57
N SER A 104 -9.04 6.66 12.12
CA SER A 104 -10.17 5.73 11.94
C SER A 104 -10.79 5.28 13.27
N ALA A 105 -9.99 5.19 14.35
CA ALA A 105 -10.50 4.77 15.66
C ALA A 105 -11.62 5.65 16.19
N PRO A 106 -11.45 6.98 16.38
CA PRO A 106 -12.51 7.83 16.92
C PRO A 106 -13.74 7.90 16.01
N VAL A 107 -13.56 7.84 14.69
CA VAL A 107 -14.68 7.89 13.74
C VAL A 107 -15.51 6.62 13.80
N LEU A 108 -14.88 5.44 13.75
CA LEU A 108 -15.57 4.16 13.88
C LEU A 108 -16.21 3.97 15.26
N LEU A 109 -15.56 4.41 16.35
CA LEU A 109 -16.17 4.40 17.68
C LEU A 109 -17.42 5.26 17.73
N ALA A 110 -17.39 6.47 17.18
CA ALA A 110 -18.54 7.36 17.15
C ALA A 110 -19.66 6.83 16.24
N ALA A 111 -19.34 6.19 15.12
CA ALA A 111 -20.30 5.60 14.20
C ALA A 111 -20.98 4.38 14.81
N THR A 112 -20.18 3.43 15.35
CA THR A 112 -20.72 2.18 15.91
C THR A 112 -21.53 2.41 17.19
N SER A 113 -21.23 3.45 17.99
CA SER A 113 -22.05 3.84 19.14
C SER A 113 -23.41 4.42 18.76
N ARG A 114 -23.58 4.82 17.50
CA ARG A 114 -24.84 5.34 16.93
C ARG A 114 -25.53 4.33 15.99
N ALA A 115 -25.08 3.08 16.00
CA ALA A 115 -25.57 2.01 15.13
C ALA A 115 -25.48 2.33 13.63
N ILE A 116 -24.55 3.22 13.21
CA ILE A 116 -24.33 3.53 11.80
C ILE A 116 -23.55 2.36 11.17
N PRO A 117 -24.01 1.85 10.01
CA PRO A 117 -23.32 0.79 9.28
C PRO A 117 -21.84 1.09 9.10
N SER A 118 -20.97 0.16 9.47
CA SER A 118 -19.53 0.39 9.50
C SER A 118 -18.75 -0.78 8.91
N LEU A 119 -17.76 -0.46 8.09
CA LEU A 119 -16.86 -1.40 7.44
C LEU A 119 -15.41 -1.06 7.76
N ILE A 120 -14.59 -2.08 8.05
CA ILE A 120 -13.13 -1.97 8.12
C ILE A 120 -12.52 -2.59 6.87
N GLN A 121 -11.51 -1.94 6.29
CA GLN A 121 -10.62 -2.54 5.31
C GLN A 121 -9.21 -2.68 5.94
N GLU A 122 -8.69 -3.90 6.02
CA GLU A 122 -7.35 -4.22 6.53
C GLU A 122 -6.43 -4.62 5.38
N GLN A 123 -5.35 -3.89 5.22
CA GLN A 123 -4.43 -4.03 4.08
C GLN A 123 -3.34 -5.08 4.30
N ASN A 124 -2.98 -5.35 5.54
CA ASN A 124 -1.81 -6.16 5.88
C ASN A 124 -2.20 -7.59 6.29
N SER A 125 -1.26 -8.51 6.16
CA SER A 125 -1.39 -9.89 6.64
C SER A 125 -1.37 -10.02 8.17
N TYR A 126 -1.09 -8.92 8.86
CA TYR A 126 -1.16 -8.77 10.30
C TYR A 126 -2.02 -7.56 10.67
N ALA A 127 -3.10 -7.81 11.38
CA ALA A 127 -4.10 -6.78 11.66
C ALA A 127 -3.56 -5.67 12.56
N GLY A 128 -3.82 -4.42 12.17
CA GLY A 128 -3.51 -3.25 12.97
C GLY A 128 -4.30 -3.22 14.28
N LEU A 129 -3.71 -2.67 15.33
CA LEU A 129 -4.30 -2.62 16.68
C LEU A 129 -5.70 -1.99 16.68
N VAL A 130 -5.89 -0.88 15.98
CA VAL A 130 -7.19 -0.20 15.89
C VAL A 130 -8.25 -1.10 15.28
N ASN A 131 -7.93 -1.80 14.18
CA ASN A 131 -8.86 -2.70 13.51
C ASN A 131 -9.23 -3.89 14.41
N LYS A 132 -8.26 -4.45 15.15
CA LYS A 132 -8.53 -5.51 16.15
C LYS A 132 -9.49 -5.06 17.26
N LEU A 133 -9.28 -3.87 17.81
CA LEU A 133 -10.12 -3.32 18.88
C LEU A 133 -11.56 -3.06 18.42
N LEU A 134 -11.76 -2.69 17.17
CA LEU A 134 -13.08 -2.34 16.63
C LEU A 134 -13.78 -3.51 15.90
N ALA A 135 -13.10 -4.62 15.71
CA ALA A 135 -13.60 -5.76 14.95
C ALA A 135 -15.00 -6.26 15.38
N LYS A 136 -15.22 -6.35 16.70
CA LYS A 136 -16.51 -6.80 17.25
C LYS A 136 -17.64 -5.78 17.04
N ARG A 137 -17.32 -4.49 16.85
CA ARG A 137 -18.29 -3.39 16.77
C ARG A 137 -18.78 -3.12 15.35
N VAL A 138 -17.93 -3.31 14.35
CA VAL A 138 -18.27 -3.05 12.94
C VAL A 138 -19.09 -4.17 12.32
N ASN A 139 -19.76 -3.89 11.20
CA ASN A 139 -20.62 -4.84 10.52
C ASN A 139 -19.88 -5.76 9.57
N ARG A 140 -18.81 -5.27 8.90
CA ARG A 140 -17.98 -6.01 7.92
C ARG A 140 -16.52 -5.67 8.06
N ILE A 141 -15.67 -6.65 7.73
CA ILE A 141 -14.22 -6.51 7.75
C ILE A 141 -13.68 -7.11 6.45
N CYS A 142 -13.30 -6.24 5.52
CA CYS A 142 -12.67 -6.62 4.26
C CYS A 142 -11.17 -6.77 4.49
N VAL A 143 -10.61 -7.91 4.14
CA VAL A 143 -9.19 -8.24 4.38
C VAL A 143 -8.47 -8.58 3.08
N ALA A 144 -7.17 -8.29 3.04
CA ALA A 144 -6.36 -8.55 1.86
C ALA A 144 -5.75 -9.96 1.81
N TYR A 145 -5.64 -10.62 2.94
CA TYR A 145 -4.96 -11.91 3.08
C TYR A 145 -5.85 -12.96 3.74
N ASP A 146 -5.58 -14.23 3.43
CA ASP A 146 -6.17 -15.39 4.10
C ASP A 146 -5.69 -15.50 5.56
N GLY A 147 -6.40 -16.27 6.38
CA GLY A 147 -6.01 -16.60 7.75
C GLY A 147 -6.13 -15.44 8.73
N MET A 148 -7.02 -14.49 8.44
CA MET A 148 -7.28 -13.33 9.29
C MET A 148 -8.29 -13.63 10.42
N GLU A 149 -8.85 -14.83 10.47
CA GLU A 149 -9.77 -15.33 11.53
C GLU A 149 -9.09 -15.33 12.91
N LYS A 150 -7.77 -15.44 12.94
CA LYS A 150 -6.95 -15.32 14.16
C LYS A 150 -7.01 -13.93 14.81
N PHE A 151 -7.44 -12.91 14.07
CA PHE A 151 -7.54 -11.53 14.53
C PHE A 151 -8.97 -11.01 14.60
N PHE A 152 -9.87 -11.55 13.77
CA PHE A 152 -11.19 -10.99 13.53
C PHE A 152 -12.29 -12.04 13.63
N PRO A 153 -13.53 -11.68 13.99
CA PRO A 153 -14.68 -12.59 13.95
C PRO A 153 -14.91 -13.11 12.53
N ALA A 154 -14.96 -14.43 12.37
CA ALA A 154 -15.07 -15.09 11.05
C ALA A 154 -16.36 -14.72 10.30
N ASP A 155 -17.48 -14.53 11.02
CA ASP A 155 -18.78 -14.15 10.47
C ASP A 155 -18.82 -12.75 9.83
N LYS A 156 -17.83 -11.91 10.13
CA LYS A 156 -17.71 -10.55 9.59
C LYS A 156 -16.65 -10.42 8.52
N LEU A 157 -15.80 -11.44 8.35
CA LEU A 157 -14.68 -11.42 7.42
C LEU A 157 -15.13 -11.62 5.98
N VAL A 158 -14.52 -10.84 5.08
CA VAL A 158 -14.61 -11.05 3.64
C VAL A 158 -13.20 -10.87 3.05
N LEU A 159 -12.70 -11.90 2.39
CA LEU A 159 -11.44 -11.84 1.65
C LEU A 159 -11.67 -11.11 0.33
N THR A 160 -11.27 -9.84 0.28
CA THR A 160 -11.47 -8.98 -0.89
C THR A 160 -10.18 -8.69 -1.66
N GLY A 161 -9.05 -8.72 -0.99
CA GLY A 161 -7.81 -8.12 -1.49
C GLY A 161 -7.69 -6.65 -1.09
N ASN A 162 -6.61 -6.01 -1.54
CA ASN A 162 -6.40 -4.58 -1.38
C ASN A 162 -6.94 -3.79 -2.58
N PRO A 163 -7.60 -2.66 -2.36
CA PRO A 163 -8.01 -1.77 -3.43
C PRO A 163 -6.77 -1.05 -3.99
N VAL A 164 -6.31 -1.51 -5.13
CA VAL A 164 -5.23 -0.91 -5.91
C VAL A 164 -5.79 -0.24 -7.15
N ARG A 165 -4.99 0.59 -7.79
CA ARG A 165 -5.38 1.30 -9.01
C ARG A 165 -5.61 0.29 -10.15
N SER A 166 -6.75 0.41 -10.83
CA SER A 166 -7.14 -0.50 -11.92
C SER A 166 -6.14 -0.47 -13.09
N GLU A 167 -5.50 0.67 -13.32
CA GLU A 167 -4.58 0.88 -14.42
C GLU A 167 -3.28 0.09 -14.28
N ILE A 168 -2.95 -0.39 -13.07
CA ILE A 168 -1.65 -1.02 -12.79
C ILE A 168 -1.39 -2.29 -13.60
N SER A 169 -2.42 -3.00 -14.02
CA SER A 169 -2.34 -4.24 -14.80
C SER A 169 -2.48 -4.04 -16.32
N LEU A 170 -2.69 -2.82 -16.77
CA LEU A 170 -2.98 -2.50 -18.19
C LEU A 170 -1.75 -2.10 -18.99
N GLY A 171 -0.57 -2.09 -18.39
CA GLY A 171 0.66 -1.67 -19.06
C GLY A 171 1.05 -2.63 -20.20
N ASP A 172 1.27 -2.07 -21.40
CA ASP A 172 1.86 -2.76 -22.54
C ASP A 172 3.39 -2.68 -22.49
N ARG A 173 4.09 -3.82 -22.69
CA ARG A 173 5.56 -3.88 -22.59
C ARG A 173 6.25 -3.02 -23.67
N SER A 174 5.77 -3.05 -24.90
CA SER A 174 6.39 -2.27 -25.98
C SER A 174 6.26 -0.78 -25.76
N ALA A 175 5.07 -0.31 -25.35
CA ALA A 175 4.83 1.07 -24.96
C ALA A 175 5.68 1.47 -23.73
N ALA A 176 5.85 0.56 -22.79
CA ALA A 176 6.66 0.80 -21.59
C ALA A 176 8.15 0.96 -21.91
N LEU A 177 8.70 0.07 -22.72
CA LEU A 177 10.09 0.14 -23.18
C LEU A 177 10.37 1.44 -23.94
N HIS A 178 9.47 1.81 -24.85
CA HIS A 178 9.56 3.07 -25.59
C HIS A 178 9.48 4.29 -24.63
N PHE A 179 8.53 4.27 -23.69
CA PHE A 179 8.34 5.38 -22.75
C PHE A 179 9.59 5.65 -21.87
N PHE A 180 10.26 4.59 -21.44
CA PHE A 180 11.47 4.71 -20.62
C PHE A 180 12.77 4.73 -21.43
N GLY A 181 12.72 4.63 -22.77
CA GLY A 181 13.91 4.58 -23.62
C GLY A 181 14.76 3.33 -23.40
N LEU A 182 14.11 2.18 -23.17
CA LEU A 182 14.76 0.90 -22.89
C LEU A 182 14.91 0.06 -24.17
N ASP A 183 15.99 -0.70 -24.25
CA ASP A 183 16.29 -1.63 -25.32
C ASP A 183 15.44 -2.92 -25.16
N PRO A 184 14.61 -3.29 -26.15
CA PRO A 184 13.76 -4.47 -26.07
C PRO A 184 14.53 -5.81 -26.05
N SER A 185 15.80 -5.81 -26.45
CA SER A 185 16.65 -7.01 -26.42
C SER A 185 17.27 -7.32 -25.07
N LYS A 186 17.16 -6.39 -24.10
CA LYS A 186 17.76 -6.48 -22.76
C LYS A 186 16.70 -6.70 -21.69
N GLN A 187 17.11 -7.37 -20.63
CA GLN A 187 16.27 -7.51 -19.43
C GLN A 187 16.27 -6.24 -18.59
N THR A 188 15.16 -5.98 -17.94
CA THR A 188 14.94 -4.79 -17.11
C THR A 188 14.68 -5.17 -15.67
N LEU A 189 15.50 -4.64 -14.76
CA LEU A 189 15.30 -4.68 -13.32
C LEU A 189 14.59 -3.42 -12.86
N LEU A 190 13.48 -3.58 -12.13
CA LEU A 190 12.79 -2.47 -11.47
C LEU A 190 13.07 -2.50 -9.97
N VAL A 191 13.54 -1.37 -9.42
CA VAL A 191 13.78 -1.21 -7.98
C VAL A 191 12.85 -0.14 -7.40
N VAL A 192 12.01 -0.51 -6.43
CA VAL A 192 11.01 0.38 -5.82
C VAL A 192 11.22 0.49 -4.32
N GLY A 193 11.75 1.61 -3.88
CA GLY A 193 11.96 1.93 -2.46
C GLY A 193 10.75 2.52 -1.74
N GLY A 194 9.65 2.80 -2.48
CA GLY A 194 8.50 3.57 -2.01
C GLY A 194 8.68 5.09 -2.18
N SER A 195 7.65 5.87 -1.86
CA SER A 195 7.59 7.32 -2.15
C SER A 195 8.67 8.16 -1.41
N LEU A 196 9.14 7.70 -0.27
CA LEU A 196 10.21 8.37 0.50
C LEU A 196 11.61 7.82 0.17
N GLY A 197 11.66 6.75 -0.64
CA GLY A 197 12.88 5.99 -0.87
C GLY A 197 13.20 5.02 0.29
N ALA A 198 14.19 4.17 0.07
CA ALA A 198 14.67 3.18 1.03
C ALA A 198 16.20 3.16 1.04
N ARG A 199 16.80 3.67 2.12
CA ARG A 199 18.26 3.84 2.22
C ARG A 199 19.03 2.57 1.85
N THR A 200 18.68 1.45 2.45
CA THR A 200 19.36 0.16 2.21
C THR A 200 19.25 -0.26 0.74
N LEU A 201 18.07 -0.16 0.12
CA LEU A 201 17.88 -0.45 -1.29
C LEU A 201 18.71 0.50 -2.16
N ASN A 202 18.67 1.79 -1.87
CA ASN A 202 19.40 2.78 -2.64
C ASN A 202 20.91 2.56 -2.58
N GLN A 203 21.46 2.29 -1.39
CA GLN A 203 22.90 2.00 -1.22
C GLN A 203 23.30 0.69 -1.91
N ALA A 204 22.49 -0.37 -1.78
CA ALA A 204 22.76 -1.64 -2.45
C ALA A 204 22.70 -1.49 -3.97
N THR A 205 21.72 -0.71 -4.50
CA THR A 205 21.57 -0.45 -5.93
C THR A 205 22.79 0.35 -6.46
N ALA A 206 23.15 1.43 -5.78
CA ALA A 206 24.32 2.24 -6.17
C ALA A 206 25.61 1.41 -6.26
N ALA A 207 25.84 0.52 -5.28
CA ALA A 207 27.01 -0.36 -5.27
C ALA A 207 26.99 -1.43 -6.38
N ALA A 208 25.85 -1.70 -6.99
CA ALA A 208 25.67 -2.75 -8.01
C ALA A 208 25.63 -2.21 -9.46
N LEU A 209 25.67 -0.89 -9.68
CA LEU A 209 25.48 -0.32 -11.03
C LEU A 209 26.48 -0.88 -12.07
N THR A 210 27.76 -0.97 -11.72
CA THR A 210 28.78 -1.54 -12.60
C THR A 210 28.46 -2.99 -12.96
N ARG A 211 28.07 -3.80 -11.97
CA ARG A 211 27.72 -5.22 -12.18
C ARG A 211 26.49 -5.39 -13.08
N LEU A 212 25.47 -4.52 -12.93
CA LEU A 212 24.30 -4.52 -13.80
C LEU A 212 24.68 -4.17 -15.24
N GLN A 213 25.54 -3.16 -15.42
CA GLN A 213 26.03 -2.77 -16.72
C GLN A 213 26.82 -3.89 -17.40
N GLU A 214 27.76 -4.53 -16.70
CA GLU A 214 28.55 -5.65 -17.20
C GLU A 214 27.67 -6.86 -17.58
N ALA A 215 26.58 -7.10 -16.83
CA ALA A 215 25.59 -8.12 -17.14
C ALA A 215 24.61 -7.75 -18.24
N GLY A 216 24.69 -6.52 -18.81
CA GLY A 216 23.77 -6.03 -19.84
C GLY A 216 22.35 -5.79 -19.34
N ILE A 217 22.12 -5.62 -18.05
CA ILE A 217 20.82 -5.40 -17.43
C ILE A 217 20.48 -3.92 -17.40
N GLN A 218 19.28 -3.58 -17.82
CA GLN A 218 18.70 -2.24 -17.69
C GLN A 218 18.04 -2.04 -16.35
N LEU A 219 18.02 -0.80 -15.85
CA LEU A 219 17.53 -0.46 -14.52
C LEU A 219 16.51 0.68 -14.59
N LEU A 220 15.34 0.45 -13.96
CA LEU A 220 14.44 1.49 -13.52
C LEU A 220 14.50 1.56 -11.98
N TRP A 221 14.97 2.68 -11.44
CA TRP A 221 15.24 2.80 -10.01
C TRP A 221 14.52 3.99 -9.39
N GLN A 222 13.45 3.72 -8.63
CA GLN A 222 12.76 4.72 -7.84
C GLN A 222 13.48 4.97 -6.52
N THR A 223 14.16 6.07 -6.41
CA THR A 223 15.06 6.41 -5.31
C THR A 223 14.39 7.14 -4.15
N GLY A 224 13.30 7.88 -4.42
CA GLY A 224 12.71 8.86 -3.51
C GLY A 224 13.49 10.18 -3.50
N LYS A 225 12.83 11.24 -3.10
CA LYS A 225 13.33 12.63 -3.21
C LYS A 225 14.72 12.84 -2.58
N LEU A 226 14.96 12.24 -1.41
CA LEU A 226 16.20 12.48 -0.67
C LEU A 226 17.44 11.94 -1.39
N TYR A 227 17.32 10.81 -2.07
CA TYR A 227 18.45 10.10 -2.70
C TYR A 227 18.57 10.37 -4.19
N PHE A 228 17.57 11.01 -4.79
CA PHE A 228 17.50 11.20 -6.23
C PHE A 228 18.70 11.95 -6.84
N PRO A 229 19.18 13.09 -6.27
CA PRO A 229 20.28 13.84 -6.88
C PRO A 229 21.56 13.01 -7.05
N GLU A 230 21.94 12.28 -6.00
CA GLU A 230 23.12 11.41 -6.02
C GLU A 230 22.93 10.20 -6.95
N ALA A 231 21.79 9.52 -6.83
CA ALA A 231 21.47 8.35 -7.63
C ALA A 231 21.40 8.69 -9.13
N ARG A 232 20.87 9.85 -9.49
CA ARG A 232 20.82 10.32 -10.87
C ARG A 232 22.23 10.53 -11.43
N GLN A 233 23.10 11.22 -10.68
CA GLN A 233 24.48 11.45 -11.12
C GLN A 233 25.23 10.13 -11.38
N GLN A 234 24.96 9.10 -10.58
CA GLN A 234 25.56 7.77 -10.74
C GLN A 234 24.95 7.00 -11.93
N ALA A 235 23.64 7.04 -12.10
CA ALA A 235 22.94 6.33 -13.17
C ALA A 235 23.22 6.95 -14.55
N ASP A 236 23.30 8.28 -14.66
CA ASP A 236 23.56 8.99 -15.91
C ASP A 236 24.93 8.66 -16.55
N GLN A 237 25.81 7.96 -15.82
CA GLN A 237 27.12 7.52 -16.33
C GLN A 237 27.04 6.29 -17.26
N ALA A 238 25.89 5.61 -17.30
CA ALA A 238 25.73 4.38 -18.09
C ALA A 238 24.37 4.33 -18.80
N ALA A 239 24.39 3.94 -20.07
CA ALA A 239 23.16 3.78 -20.86
C ALA A 239 22.25 2.67 -20.30
N GLY A 240 20.95 2.91 -20.27
CA GLY A 240 19.95 1.96 -19.79
C GLY A 240 19.79 1.90 -18.26
N LEU A 241 20.49 2.75 -17.51
CA LEU A 241 20.31 2.89 -16.06
C LEU A 241 19.55 4.20 -15.77
N HIS A 242 18.34 4.11 -15.27
CA HIS A 242 17.46 5.25 -15.03
C HIS A 242 17.13 5.39 -13.54
N ALA A 243 17.71 6.40 -12.88
CA ALA A 243 17.27 6.82 -11.56
C ALA A 243 16.10 7.80 -11.67
N LEU A 244 15.04 7.57 -10.92
CA LEU A 244 13.82 8.37 -10.92
C LEU A 244 13.47 8.76 -9.48
N GLU A 245 13.14 10.02 -9.24
CA GLU A 245 12.68 10.46 -7.91
C GLU A 245 11.40 9.72 -7.51
N PHE A 246 10.46 9.66 -8.44
CA PHE A 246 9.17 9.00 -8.28
C PHE A 246 8.67 8.51 -9.64
N ILE A 247 8.13 7.30 -9.68
CA ILE A 247 7.53 6.72 -10.88
C ILE A 247 6.03 6.99 -10.87
N GLN A 248 5.56 7.88 -11.75
CA GLN A 248 4.14 8.18 -11.88
C GLN A 248 3.40 7.06 -12.64
N ARG A 249 4.01 6.54 -13.71
CA ARG A 249 3.48 5.49 -14.57
C ARG A 249 3.99 4.12 -14.09
N MET A 250 3.54 3.72 -12.89
CA MET A 250 3.89 2.40 -12.34
C MET A 250 3.39 1.24 -13.19
N ASP A 251 2.28 1.42 -13.90
CA ASP A 251 1.76 0.49 -14.89
C ASP A 251 2.82 0.16 -15.95
N LEU A 252 3.43 1.20 -16.53
CA LEU A 252 4.51 1.02 -17.51
C LEU A 252 5.79 0.48 -16.88
N ALA A 253 6.13 0.91 -15.66
CA ALA A 253 7.33 0.40 -14.98
C ALA A 253 7.21 -1.10 -14.69
N TYR A 254 6.06 -1.56 -14.21
CA TYR A 254 5.81 -2.99 -14.06
C TYR A 254 5.80 -3.70 -15.42
N ALA A 255 5.17 -3.14 -16.47
CA ALA A 255 5.14 -3.75 -17.79
C ALA A 255 6.54 -3.95 -18.38
N ALA A 256 7.45 -2.95 -18.22
CA ALA A 256 8.83 -3.03 -18.67
C ALA A 256 9.68 -4.05 -17.91
N ALA A 257 9.41 -4.25 -16.61
CA ALA A 257 10.25 -5.05 -15.73
C ALA A 257 10.17 -6.57 -16.01
N ASP A 258 11.30 -7.25 -15.94
CA ASP A 258 11.41 -8.71 -15.90
C ASP A 258 11.46 -9.20 -14.45
N VAL A 259 12.22 -8.51 -13.59
CA VAL A 259 12.31 -8.77 -12.16
C VAL A 259 12.10 -7.47 -11.39
N VAL A 260 11.44 -7.55 -10.24
CA VAL A 260 11.17 -6.41 -9.37
C VAL A 260 11.80 -6.60 -8.00
N ILE A 261 12.58 -5.64 -7.54
CA ILE A 261 13.00 -5.50 -6.14
C ILE A 261 12.10 -4.45 -5.48
N SER A 262 11.44 -4.81 -4.39
CA SER A 262 10.51 -3.90 -3.72
C SER A 262 10.53 -4.04 -2.20
N ARG A 263 10.15 -2.96 -1.51
CA ARG A 263 9.65 -3.05 -0.13
C ARG A 263 8.34 -3.84 -0.10
N ALA A 264 8.08 -4.55 1.01
CA ALA A 264 6.87 -5.36 1.16
C ALA A 264 5.69 -4.59 1.77
N GLY A 265 5.47 -3.36 1.29
CA GLY A 265 4.27 -2.59 1.63
C GLY A 265 3.01 -3.27 1.07
N ALA A 266 1.90 -3.17 1.78
CA ALA A 266 0.67 -3.88 1.45
C ALA A 266 0.20 -3.65 0.00
N LEU A 267 0.23 -2.39 -0.48
CA LEU A 267 -0.17 -2.08 -1.86
C LEU A 267 0.85 -2.57 -2.88
N SER A 268 2.16 -2.40 -2.61
CA SER A 268 3.21 -2.89 -3.51
C SER A 268 3.12 -4.40 -3.71
N VAL A 269 2.87 -5.15 -2.63
CA VAL A 269 2.64 -6.61 -2.71
C VAL A 269 1.41 -6.92 -3.56
N SER A 270 0.30 -6.19 -3.37
CA SER A 270 -0.91 -6.41 -4.17
C SER A 270 -0.73 -6.03 -5.64
N GLU A 271 0.04 -4.98 -5.95
CA GLU A 271 0.40 -4.59 -7.31
C GLU A 271 1.26 -5.66 -7.98
N LEU A 272 2.24 -6.23 -7.26
CA LEU A 272 3.06 -7.34 -7.73
C LEU A 272 2.22 -8.59 -8.06
N CYS A 273 1.23 -8.90 -7.22
CA CYS A 273 0.28 -9.99 -7.50
C CYS A 273 -0.51 -9.74 -8.78
N LEU A 274 -1.05 -8.52 -8.95
CA LEU A 274 -1.85 -8.17 -10.14
C LEU A 274 -1.03 -8.18 -11.43
N THR A 275 0.20 -7.68 -11.37
CA THR A 275 1.09 -7.62 -12.55
C THR A 275 1.80 -8.95 -12.82
N GLY A 276 1.76 -9.88 -11.87
CA GLY A 276 2.39 -11.20 -12.01
C GLY A 276 3.91 -11.13 -12.16
N LYS A 277 4.57 -10.20 -11.49
CA LYS A 277 6.02 -10.01 -11.65
C LYS A 277 6.82 -10.85 -10.67
N ALA A 278 7.82 -11.57 -11.20
CA ALA A 278 8.84 -12.19 -10.37
C ALA A 278 9.49 -11.14 -9.48
N CYS A 279 9.52 -11.36 -8.16
CA CYS A 279 9.95 -10.31 -7.24
C CYS A 279 10.83 -10.79 -6.09
N ILE A 280 11.71 -9.89 -5.68
CA ILE A 280 12.51 -9.98 -4.47
C ILE A 280 11.97 -8.94 -3.49
N LEU A 281 11.46 -9.38 -2.37
CA LEU A 281 10.91 -8.52 -1.32
C LEU A 281 11.96 -8.27 -0.24
N VAL A 282 12.18 -6.99 0.05
CA VAL A 282 13.08 -6.54 1.11
C VAL A 282 12.25 -5.75 2.13
N PRO A 283 11.70 -6.40 3.17
CA PRO A 283 10.88 -5.75 4.17
C PRO A 283 11.62 -4.62 4.89
N SER A 284 10.93 -3.51 5.14
CA SER A 284 11.49 -2.43 5.96
C SER A 284 11.44 -2.81 7.45
N PRO A 285 12.55 -2.72 8.20
CA PRO A 285 12.55 -2.98 9.63
C PRO A 285 11.90 -1.86 10.46
N ASN A 286 11.67 -0.69 9.85
CA ASN A 286 11.20 0.52 10.55
C ASN A 286 9.69 0.72 10.44
N VAL A 287 8.91 -0.37 10.44
CA VAL A 287 7.45 -0.33 10.36
C VAL A 287 6.79 -0.85 11.64
N ALA A 288 5.54 -0.43 11.88
CA ALA A 288 4.80 -0.89 13.03
C ALA A 288 4.53 -2.41 12.95
N GLU A 289 4.69 -3.12 14.08
CA GLU A 289 4.33 -4.54 14.23
C GLU A 289 4.99 -5.46 13.18
N ASP A 290 6.09 -5.03 12.57
CA ASP A 290 6.83 -5.77 11.53
C ASP A 290 5.92 -6.30 10.40
N HIS A 291 4.94 -5.48 10.02
CA HIS A 291 3.93 -5.91 9.04
C HIS A 291 4.51 -6.18 7.65
N GLN A 292 5.62 -5.52 7.25
CA GLN A 292 6.22 -5.79 5.95
C GLN A 292 6.86 -7.17 5.86
N THR A 293 7.54 -7.63 6.91
CA THR A 293 8.05 -9.01 6.95
C THR A 293 6.90 -10.01 6.86
N LYS A 294 5.81 -9.77 7.58
CA LYS A 294 4.63 -10.64 7.54
C LYS A 294 3.95 -10.65 6.17
N ASN A 295 3.85 -9.50 5.50
CA ASN A 295 3.34 -9.41 4.12
C ASN A 295 4.24 -10.20 3.14
N ALA A 296 5.57 -10.05 3.25
CA ALA A 296 6.50 -10.80 2.42
C ALA A 296 6.38 -12.31 2.64
N LEU A 297 6.35 -12.74 3.90
CA LEU A 297 6.21 -14.16 4.26
C LEU A 297 4.91 -14.78 3.75
N ALA A 298 3.83 -14.01 3.65
CA ALA A 298 2.56 -14.47 3.07
C ALA A 298 2.70 -14.88 1.59
N LEU A 299 3.62 -14.26 0.83
CA LEU A 299 3.94 -14.65 -0.54
C LEU A 299 4.99 -15.75 -0.59
N VAL A 300 6.05 -15.63 0.22
CA VAL A 300 7.18 -16.56 0.24
C VAL A 300 6.73 -17.97 0.64
N SER A 301 5.83 -18.09 1.62
CA SER A 301 5.27 -19.38 2.05
C SER A 301 4.48 -20.10 0.95
N LYS A 302 4.05 -19.36 -0.08
CA LYS A 302 3.36 -19.90 -1.27
C LYS A 302 4.29 -20.03 -2.49
N GLY A 303 5.62 -19.84 -2.30
CA GLY A 303 6.59 -19.87 -3.39
C GLY A 303 6.43 -18.74 -4.42
N ALA A 304 5.80 -17.62 -4.03
CA ALA A 304 5.41 -16.52 -4.92
C ALA A 304 6.39 -15.34 -4.92
N ALA A 305 7.40 -15.34 -4.04
CA ALA A 305 8.41 -14.30 -3.96
C ALA A 305 9.69 -14.82 -3.31
N VAL A 306 10.79 -14.11 -3.55
CA VAL A 306 12.05 -14.27 -2.81
C VAL A 306 12.10 -13.24 -1.69
N LEU A 307 12.57 -13.63 -0.49
CA LEU A 307 12.76 -12.73 0.65
C LEU A 307 14.24 -12.52 0.91
N ILE A 308 14.63 -11.26 1.03
CA ILE A 308 15.93 -10.87 1.59
C ILE A 308 15.67 -9.84 2.70
N THR A 309 16.22 -10.09 3.89
CA THR A 309 16.07 -9.13 4.99
C THR A 309 16.85 -7.84 4.71
N ASP A 310 16.41 -6.73 5.27
CA ASP A 310 17.08 -5.42 5.09
C ASP A 310 18.56 -5.47 5.49
N GLU A 311 18.88 -6.21 6.54
CA GLU A 311 20.25 -6.43 7.03
C GLU A 311 21.14 -7.17 6.01
N HIS A 312 20.59 -8.17 5.33
CA HIS A 312 21.33 -8.97 4.35
C HIS A 312 21.33 -8.36 2.92
N ALA A 313 20.51 -7.34 2.67
CA ALA A 313 20.37 -6.75 1.35
C ALA A 313 21.70 -6.21 0.78
N PRO A 314 22.57 -5.52 1.53
CA PRO A 314 23.84 -5.03 0.98
C PRO A 314 24.73 -6.13 0.42
N ALA A 315 24.74 -7.33 1.02
CA ALA A 315 25.60 -8.42 0.61
C ALA A 315 24.98 -9.38 -0.40
N ARG A 316 23.63 -9.57 -0.38
CA ARG A 316 22.99 -10.69 -1.09
C ARG A 316 22.00 -10.26 -2.17
N LEU A 317 21.51 -9.03 -2.13
CA LEU A 317 20.38 -8.60 -2.96
C LEU A 317 20.69 -8.74 -4.45
N TYR A 318 21.84 -8.23 -4.88
CA TYR A 318 22.21 -8.22 -6.29
C TYR A 318 22.76 -9.54 -6.81
N ASP A 319 23.32 -10.40 -5.94
CA ASP A 319 23.63 -11.77 -6.31
C ASP A 319 22.34 -12.56 -6.61
N GLU A 320 21.32 -12.40 -5.78
CA GLU A 320 20.04 -13.05 -6.01
C GLU A 320 19.27 -12.43 -7.19
N ALA A 321 19.33 -11.13 -7.37
CA ALA A 321 18.69 -10.45 -8.52
C ALA A 321 19.30 -10.90 -9.85
N LEU A 322 20.62 -10.95 -9.97
CA LEU A 322 21.31 -11.42 -11.17
C LEU A 322 21.05 -12.90 -11.44
N ARG A 323 21.05 -13.72 -10.38
CA ARG A 323 20.69 -15.15 -10.49
C ARG A 323 19.27 -15.30 -11.00
N LEU A 324 18.31 -14.54 -10.46
CA LEU A 324 16.92 -14.60 -10.90
C LEU A 324 16.76 -14.09 -12.34
N LEU A 325 17.46 -13.02 -12.73
CA LEU A 325 17.46 -12.52 -14.12
C LEU A 325 18.05 -13.53 -15.11
N SER A 326 19.01 -14.36 -14.71
CA SER A 326 19.60 -15.41 -15.55
C SER A 326 18.82 -16.73 -15.56
N ASP A 327 17.70 -16.84 -14.80
CA ASP A 327 16.90 -18.06 -14.66
C ASP A 327 15.43 -17.82 -15.08
N PRO A 328 15.12 -17.94 -16.40
CA PRO A 328 13.76 -17.72 -16.91
C PRO A 328 12.73 -18.69 -16.35
N GLU A 329 13.11 -19.93 -16.04
CA GLU A 329 12.17 -20.91 -15.47
C GLU A 329 11.75 -20.50 -14.07
N ARG A 330 12.68 -20.08 -13.24
CA ARG A 330 12.39 -19.57 -11.91
C ARG A 330 11.58 -18.27 -11.95
N GLN A 331 11.88 -17.34 -12.87
CA GLN A 331 11.06 -16.16 -13.10
C GLN A 331 9.62 -16.54 -13.42
N GLN A 332 9.42 -17.47 -14.34
CA GLN A 332 8.09 -17.94 -14.76
C GLN A 332 7.35 -18.59 -13.58
N GLN A 333 8.01 -19.44 -12.81
CA GLN A 333 7.41 -20.07 -11.62
C GLN A 333 6.94 -19.04 -10.60
N LEU A 334 7.80 -18.08 -10.24
CA LEU A 334 7.44 -17.00 -9.33
C LEU A 334 6.29 -16.15 -9.86
N SER A 335 6.33 -15.82 -11.16
CA SER A 335 5.31 -15.05 -11.86
C SER A 335 3.93 -15.74 -11.85
N LEU A 336 3.88 -17.05 -12.09
CA LEU A 336 2.65 -17.82 -12.00
C LEU A 336 2.11 -17.84 -10.57
N ARG A 337 2.96 -18.16 -9.60
CA ARG A 337 2.57 -18.24 -8.19
C ARG A 337 2.09 -16.90 -7.62
N VAL A 338 2.75 -15.80 -7.93
CA VAL A 338 2.35 -14.49 -7.44
C VAL A 338 1.02 -14.05 -8.07
N ARG A 339 0.78 -14.41 -9.33
CA ARG A 339 -0.48 -14.12 -10.05
C ARG A 339 -1.68 -14.88 -9.48
N GLU A 340 -1.51 -16.12 -8.98
CA GLU A 340 -2.56 -16.88 -8.29
C GLU A 340 -3.11 -16.14 -7.05
N LEU A 341 -2.31 -15.25 -6.47
CA LEU A 341 -2.68 -14.44 -5.31
C LEU A 341 -3.36 -13.11 -5.67
N ALA A 342 -3.48 -12.81 -6.95
CA ALA A 342 -4.10 -11.57 -7.43
C ALA A 342 -5.58 -11.49 -7.04
N ARG A 343 -6.03 -10.27 -6.71
CA ARG A 343 -7.44 -9.94 -6.43
C ARG A 343 -7.82 -8.70 -7.25
N PRO A 344 -8.07 -8.87 -8.55
CA PRO A 344 -8.32 -7.72 -9.45
C PRO A 344 -9.59 -6.95 -9.08
N ASP A 345 -10.60 -7.65 -8.56
CA ASP A 345 -11.91 -7.07 -8.23
C ASP A 345 -11.99 -6.56 -6.78
N ALA A 346 -10.84 -6.39 -6.11
CA ALA A 346 -10.82 -6.02 -4.69
C ALA A 346 -11.63 -4.76 -4.38
N THR A 347 -11.45 -3.69 -5.15
CA THR A 347 -12.17 -2.42 -4.94
C THR A 347 -13.67 -2.60 -5.16
N VAL A 348 -14.04 -3.32 -6.21
CA VAL A 348 -15.44 -3.64 -6.57
C VAL A 348 -16.11 -4.42 -5.43
N THR A 349 -15.45 -5.48 -4.97
CA THR A 349 -15.97 -6.35 -3.89
C THR A 349 -16.12 -5.58 -2.56
N ILE A 350 -15.16 -4.71 -2.22
CA ILE A 350 -15.27 -3.88 -1.00
C ILE A 350 -16.47 -2.95 -1.08
N VAL A 351 -16.69 -2.31 -2.23
CA VAL A 351 -17.85 -1.42 -2.42
C VAL A 351 -19.15 -2.21 -2.46
N ASP A 352 -19.18 -3.43 -3.01
CA ASP A 352 -20.36 -4.31 -2.92
C ASP A 352 -20.73 -4.62 -1.47
N GLU A 353 -19.75 -4.98 -0.63
CA GLU A 353 -19.98 -5.22 0.80
C GLU A 353 -20.48 -3.95 1.52
N LEU A 354 -19.93 -2.79 1.17
CA LEU A 354 -20.39 -1.51 1.70
C LEU A 354 -21.86 -1.22 1.32
N LEU A 355 -22.22 -1.40 0.05
CA LEU A 355 -23.58 -1.13 -0.46
C LEU A 355 -24.61 -2.09 0.14
N LYS A 356 -24.24 -3.34 0.46
CA LYS A 356 -25.12 -4.28 1.18
C LYS A 356 -25.46 -3.79 2.59
N LEU A 357 -24.58 -3.02 3.22
CA LEU A 357 -24.83 -2.44 4.54
C LEU A 357 -25.77 -1.24 4.51
N VAL A 358 -25.72 -0.45 3.44
CA VAL A 358 -26.56 0.75 3.27
C VAL A 358 -28.02 0.40 2.88
N ARG A 359 -28.23 -0.72 2.20
CA ARG A 359 -29.55 -1.16 1.71
C ARG A 359 -30.42 -1.84 2.76
N LYS A 360 -29.90 -2.07 3.96
CA LYS A 360 -30.63 -2.64 5.10
C LYS A 360 -31.20 -1.55 5.99
#